data_42e8796fcf8b4fda30edb152376ec2c3
#
_entry.id   42e8796fcf8b4fda30edb152376ec2c3
#
_cell.length_a   1.000
_cell.length_b   1.000
_cell.length_c   1.000
_cell.angle_alpha   90.00
_cell.angle_beta   90.00
_cell.angle_gamma   90.00
#
_symmetry.space_group_name_H-M   'P 1'
#
loop_
_entity.id
_entity.type
_entity.pdbx_description
1 polymer ?
#
loop_
_entity_poly.entity_id
_entity_poly.type
_entity_poly.pdbx_seq_one_letter_code
_entity_poly.pdbx_strand_id
1 'polypeptide(L)'
;EGWGWNLKLEQELTRDGRMVAIGRVGRSYKDSAVYDKLAGGHVVLYDPFNSGRYKRMGFEADAIGFGSTWGLATGAPREETDINAFYRFPLFPEMDATIHYQAIFNPANHPFSDFGSAISLRFRSTW
;
A
#
# COMPACT_ATOMS: atom_id res chain seq x y z
N GLU A 1 -4.48 -8.51 -28.42
CA GLU A 1 -4.43 -7.20 -27.72
C GLU A 1 -5.42 -7.20 -26.57
N GLY A 2 -4.96 -6.84 -25.38
CA GLY A 2 -5.78 -6.67 -24.20
C GLY A 2 -5.97 -5.18 -23.86
N TRP A 3 -6.98 -4.88 -23.05
CA TRP A 3 -7.22 -3.53 -22.53
C TRP A 3 -7.73 -3.61 -21.09
N GLY A 4 -7.65 -2.52 -20.38
CA GLY A 4 -8.11 -2.42 -19.01
C GLY A 4 -8.32 -0.98 -18.58
N TRP A 5 -8.86 -0.80 -17.40
CA TRP A 5 -9.02 0.50 -16.76
C TRP A 5 -8.65 0.43 -15.29
N ASN A 6 -8.26 1.55 -14.76
CA ASN A 6 -7.92 1.73 -13.37
C ASN A 6 -8.40 3.11 -12.91
N LEU A 7 -9.08 3.15 -11.77
CA LEU A 7 -9.48 4.37 -11.09
C LEU A 7 -8.79 4.43 -9.74
N LYS A 8 -8.10 5.52 -9.47
CA LYS A 8 -7.52 5.87 -8.17
C LYS A 8 -8.20 7.13 -7.65
N LEU A 9 -8.64 7.08 -6.41
CA LEU A 9 -9.16 8.22 -5.68
C LEU A 9 -8.28 8.46 -4.46
N GLU A 10 -8.03 9.72 -4.15
CA GLU A 10 -7.28 10.15 -2.98
C GLU A 10 -8.02 11.29 -2.31
N GLN A 11 -8.22 11.20 -1.00
CA GLN A 11 -8.98 12.14 -0.22
C GLN A 11 -8.29 12.44 1.11
N GLU A 12 -8.05 13.70 1.38
CA GLU A 12 -7.68 14.15 2.72
C GLU A 12 -8.89 14.03 3.65
N LEU A 13 -8.72 13.31 4.77
CA LEU A 13 -9.78 13.08 5.75
C LEU A 13 -9.76 14.09 6.88
N THR A 14 -8.65 14.78 7.08
CA THR A 14 -8.48 15.80 8.11
C THR A 14 -8.11 17.14 7.47
N ARG A 15 -8.56 18.25 8.08
CA ARG A 15 -8.31 19.62 7.57
C ARG A 15 -6.83 20.00 7.54
N ASP A 16 -6.01 19.36 8.36
CA ASP A 16 -4.56 19.56 8.43
C ASP A 16 -3.77 18.66 7.48
N GLY A 17 -4.47 17.85 6.65
CA GLY A 17 -3.85 16.93 5.70
C GLY A 17 -3.11 15.76 6.32
N ARG A 18 -3.23 15.54 7.65
CA ARG A 18 -2.49 14.49 8.33
C ARG A 18 -3.02 13.09 8.04
N MET A 19 -4.29 12.94 7.72
CA MET A 19 -4.89 11.67 7.39
C MET A 19 -5.38 11.68 5.95
N VAL A 20 -4.92 10.73 5.17
CA VAL A 20 -5.26 10.59 3.76
C VAL A 20 -5.79 9.18 3.51
N ALA A 21 -6.93 9.08 2.84
CA ALA A 21 -7.46 7.82 2.32
C ALA A 21 -7.19 7.72 0.83
N ILE A 22 -6.80 6.54 0.38
CA ILE A 22 -6.53 6.22 -1.01
C ILE A 22 -7.34 4.99 -1.37
N GLY A 23 -8.19 5.10 -2.39
CA GLY A 23 -8.95 3.98 -2.94
C GLY A 23 -8.50 3.69 -4.36
N ARG A 24 -8.51 2.43 -4.75
CA ARG A 24 -8.19 1.98 -6.10
C ARG A 24 -9.09 0.85 -6.52
N VAL A 25 -9.61 0.93 -7.75
CA VAL A 25 -10.31 -0.16 -8.41
C VAL A 25 -9.84 -0.29 -9.84
N GLY A 26 -9.81 -1.51 -10.36
CA GLY A 26 -9.38 -1.74 -11.72
C GLY A 26 -9.88 -3.07 -12.27
N ARG A 27 -9.91 -3.16 -13.59
CA ARG A 27 -10.24 -4.38 -14.31
C ARG A 27 -9.45 -4.46 -15.59
N SER A 28 -8.98 -5.65 -15.92
CA SER A 28 -8.35 -5.95 -17.19
C SER A 28 -9.17 -7.00 -17.98
N TYR A 29 -8.91 -7.07 -19.28
CA TYR A 29 -9.58 -7.98 -20.18
C TYR A 29 -8.56 -8.62 -21.12
N LYS A 30 -8.78 -9.88 -21.49
CA LYS A 30 -7.95 -10.62 -22.44
C LYS A 30 -6.48 -10.76 -22.00
N ASP A 31 -6.26 -11.18 -20.77
CA ASP A 31 -4.92 -11.47 -20.22
C ASP A 31 -3.92 -10.30 -20.36
N SER A 32 -4.43 -9.07 -20.34
CA SER A 32 -3.61 -7.87 -20.53
C SER A 32 -2.86 -7.41 -19.29
N ALA A 33 -3.14 -8.01 -18.14
CA ALA A 33 -2.51 -7.68 -16.86
C ALA A 33 -2.43 -8.89 -15.93
N VAL A 34 -1.68 -8.74 -14.84
CA VAL A 34 -1.52 -9.78 -13.81
C VAL A 34 -2.85 -10.06 -13.09
N TYR A 35 -3.70 -9.06 -12.92
CA TYR A 35 -5.00 -9.18 -12.28
C TYR A 35 -6.13 -8.83 -13.25
N ASP A 36 -7.14 -9.69 -13.30
CA ASP A 36 -8.41 -9.44 -14.01
C ASP A 36 -9.25 -8.39 -13.29
N LYS A 37 -9.25 -8.44 -11.97
CA LYS A 37 -9.96 -7.49 -11.10
C LYS A 37 -9.07 -7.13 -9.91
N LEU A 38 -9.13 -5.87 -9.51
CA LEU A 38 -8.42 -5.34 -8.37
C LEU A 38 -9.29 -4.29 -7.67
N ALA A 39 -9.38 -4.35 -6.35
CA ALA A 39 -9.94 -3.30 -5.51
C ALA A 39 -9.10 -3.20 -4.24
N GLY A 40 -8.87 -1.99 -3.76
CA GLY A 40 -8.11 -1.79 -2.54
C GLY A 40 -8.27 -0.40 -1.97
N GLY A 41 -7.93 -0.28 -0.70
CA GLY A 41 -7.93 0.99 0.00
C GLY A 41 -6.84 1.05 1.06
N HIS A 42 -6.30 2.24 1.26
CA HIS A 42 -5.27 2.53 2.25
C HIS A 42 -5.63 3.81 2.99
N VAL A 43 -5.30 3.85 4.26
CA VAL A 43 -5.31 5.06 5.07
C VAL A 43 -3.88 5.31 5.54
N VAL A 44 -3.43 6.55 5.38
CA VAL A 44 -2.10 7.00 5.83
C VAL A 44 -2.27 8.14 6.81
N LEU A 45 -1.61 8.03 7.95
CA LEU A 45 -1.55 9.06 8.99
C LEU A 45 -0.11 9.59 9.08
N TYR A 46 0.07 10.85 8.78
CA TYR A 46 1.32 11.59 8.93
C TYR A 46 1.45 12.16 10.34
N ASP A 47 2.68 12.18 10.87
CA ASP A 47 2.99 12.57 12.25
C ASP A 47 2.04 11.90 13.27
N PRO A 48 1.98 10.55 13.30
CA PRO A 48 0.95 9.80 14.04
C PRO A 48 0.93 10.12 15.53
N PHE A 49 2.06 10.53 16.09
CA PHE A 49 2.18 10.89 17.50
C PHE A 49 1.97 12.38 17.76
N ASN A 50 1.68 13.18 16.74
CA ASN A 50 1.50 14.64 16.80
C ASN A 50 2.68 15.33 17.54
N SER A 51 3.85 14.78 17.40
CA SER A 51 5.04 15.24 18.13
C SER A 51 5.72 16.43 17.45
N GLY A 52 5.52 16.58 16.16
CA GLY A 52 6.27 17.50 15.30
C GLY A 52 7.79 17.29 15.37
N ARG A 53 8.22 16.15 15.90
CA ARG A 53 9.63 15.84 16.20
C ARG A 53 10.51 15.99 14.96
N TYR A 54 10.13 15.31 13.88
CA TYR A 54 10.91 15.30 12.66
C TYR A 54 10.89 16.65 11.96
N LYS A 55 9.76 17.35 11.97
CA LYS A 55 9.64 18.71 11.45
C LYS A 55 10.57 19.71 12.16
N ARG A 56 10.68 19.61 13.50
CA ARG A 56 11.63 20.44 14.28
C ARG A 56 13.10 20.15 13.94
N MET A 57 13.40 18.94 13.48
CA MET A 57 14.73 18.53 13.03
C MET A 57 14.98 18.84 11.54
N GLY A 58 14.02 19.44 10.84
CA GLY A 58 14.12 19.70 9.39
C GLY A 58 13.88 18.48 8.52
N PHE A 59 13.31 17.40 9.06
CA PHE A 59 12.99 16.18 8.33
C PHE A 59 11.52 16.16 7.90
N GLU A 60 11.20 15.31 6.94
CA GLU A 60 9.80 14.98 6.65
C GLU A 60 9.14 14.31 7.87
N ALA A 61 7.82 14.44 7.99
CA ALA A 61 7.07 13.73 9.02
C ALA A 61 7.13 12.23 8.78
N ASP A 62 7.17 11.46 9.87
CA ASP A 62 6.92 10.03 9.82
C ASP A 62 5.48 9.74 9.40
N ALA A 63 5.21 8.52 9.00
CA ALA A 63 3.88 8.10 8.57
C ALA A 63 3.62 6.64 8.94
N ILE A 64 2.41 6.37 9.38
CA ILE A 64 1.88 5.03 9.51
C ILE A 64 0.78 4.82 8.48
N GLY A 65 0.78 3.70 7.82
CA GLY A 65 -0.25 3.35 6.85
C GLY A 65 -0.80 1.97 7.10
N PHE A 66 -2.07 1.81 6.79
CA PHE A 66 -2.79 0.56 6.88
C PHE A 66 -3.71 0.41 5.67
N GLY A 67 -3.78 -0.79 5.11
CA GLY A 67 -4.61 -1.00 3.94
C GLY A 67 -4.92 -2.46 3.66
N SER A 68 -5.82 -2.64 2.71
CA SER A 68 -6.19 -3.95 2.18
C SER A 68 -6.38 -3.85 0.67
N THR A 69 -5.98 -4.91 -0.02
CA THR A 69 -6.20 -5.08 -1.45
C THR A 69 -6.80 -6.45 -1.68
N TRP A 70 -7.85 -6.48 -2.48
CA TRP A 70 -8.49 -7.68 -2.98
C TRP A 70 -8.27 -7.76 -4.49
N GLY A 71 -8.00 -8.94 -5.00
CA GLY A 71 -7.79 -9.14 -6.42
C GLY A 71 -8.08 -10.57 -6.87
N LEU A 72 -8.40 -10.68 -8.16
CA LEU A 72 -8.46 -11.94 -8.88
C LEU A 72 -7.36 -11.92 -9.93
N ALA A 73 -6.33 -12.72 -9.74
CA ALA A 73 -5.25 -12.84 -10.71
C ALA A 73 -5.73 -13.59 -11.95
N THR A 74 -5.19 -13.21 -13.11
CA THR A 74 -5.50 -13.83 -14.39
C THR A 74 -5.21 -15.32 -14.37
N GLY A 75 -6.23 -16.13 -14.64
CA GLY A 75 -6.10 -17.59 -14.62
C GLY A 75 -6.02 -18.22 -13.22
N ALA A 76 -6.12 -17.45 -12.15
CA ALA A 76 -6.12 -17.99 -10.81
C ALA A 76 -7.49 -18.57 -10.41
N PRO A 77 -7.51 -19.70 -9.68
CA PRO A 77 -8.75 -20.33 -9.26
C PRO A 77 -9.41 -19.63 -8.06
N ARG A 78 -8.68 -18.73 -7.37
CA ARG A 78 -9.09 -18.10 -6.12
C ARG A 78 -8.80 -16.61 -6.11
N GLU A 79 -9.58 -15.88 -5.35
CA GLU A 79 -9.37 -14.48 -5.05
C GLU A 79 -8.30 -14.35 -3.96
N GLU A 80 -7.37 -13.42 -4.16
CA GLU A 80 -6.33 -13.07 -3.20
C GLU A 80 -6.77 -11.84 -2.41
N THR A 81 -6.55 -11.85 -1.11
CA THR A 81 -6.72 -10.70 -0.24
C THR A 81 -5.41 -10.40 0.49
N ASP A 82 -4.96 -9.18 0.37
CA ASP A 82 -3.79 -8.66 1.02
C ASP A 82 -4.20 -7.66 2.11
N ILE A 83 -3.61 -7.79 3.29
CA ILE A 83 -3.69 -6.80 4.36
C ILE A 83 -2.28 -6.34 4.64
N ASN A 84 -2.06 -5.04 4.65
CA ASN A 84 -0.74 -4.48 4.84
C ASN A 84 -0.74 -3.33 5.83
N ALA A 85 0.38 -3.18 6.52
CA ALA A 85 0.67 -2.08 7.41
C ALA A 85 2.12 -1.65 7.22
N PHE A 86 2.39 -0.35 7.31
CA PHE A 86 3.74 0.15 7.23
C PHE A 86 3.98 1.30 8.21
N TYR A 87 5.23 1.45 8.62
CA TYR A 87 5.74 2.62 9.31
C TYR A 87 6.95 3.17 8.57
N ARG A 88 6.85 4.41 8.11
CA ARG A 88 7.92 5.15 7.44
C ARG A 88 8.44 6.22 8.39
N PHE A 89 9.75 6.32 8.52
CA PHE A 89 10.41 7.32 9.34
C PHE A 89 11.66 7.86 8.64
N PRO A 90 11.96 9.15 8.77
CA PRO A 90 13.16 9.73 8.22
C PRO A 90 14.39 9.28 9.02
N LEU A 91 15.46 8.96 8.31
CA LEU A 91 16.80 8.70 8.87
C LEU A 91 17.69 9.95 8.74
N PHE A 92 17.62 10.59 7.58
CA PHE A 92 18.33 11.83 7.23
C PHE A 92 17.38 12.71 6.41
N PRO A 93 17.71 14.01 6.16
CA PRO A 93 16.84 14.89 5.37
C PRO A 93 16.45 14.34 4.00
N GLU A 94 17.34 13.56 3.37
CA GLU A 94 17.19 13.03 2.01
C GLU A 94 17.00 11.51 2.00
N MET A 95 16.78 10.89 3.16
CA MET A 95 16.65 9.43 3.27
C MET A 95 15.58 9.02 4.28
N ASP A 96 14.69 8.15 3.87
CA ASP A 96 13.72 7.49 4.74
C ASP A 96 13.88 5.95 4.75
N ALA A 97 13.42 5.36 5.83
CA ALA A 97 13.24 3.92 5.97
C ALA A 97 11.77 3.61 6.20
N THR A 98 11.33 2.50 5.62
CA THR A 98 9.97 1.98 5.81
C THR A 98 10.06 0.52 6.22
N ILE A 99 9.43 0.19 7.34
CA ILE A 99 9.14 -1.19 7.73
C ILE A 99 7.74 -1.50 7.24
N HIS A 100 7.57 -2.58 6.52
CA HIS A 100 6.30 -2.98 5.94
C HIS A 100 6.00 -4.43 6.31
N TYR A 101 4.79 -4.67 6.79
CA TYR A 101 4.22 -5.98 7.05
C TYR A 101 3.07 -6.25 6.09
N GLN A 102 3.01 -7.47 5.58
CA GLN A 102 1.99 -7.92 4.65
C GLN A 102 1.49 -9.30 5.05
N ALA A 103 0.18 -9.48 5.09
CA ALA A 103 -0.50 -10.74 5.26
C ALA A 103 -1.35 -11.00 4.02
N ILE A 104 -1.14 -12.15 3.37
CA ILE A 104 -1.76 -12.51 2.10
C ILE A 104 -2.62 -13.75 2.33
N PHE A 105 -3.89 -13.64 2.05
CA PHE A 105 -4.86 -14.73 2.09
C PHE A 105 -5.12 -15.24 0.69
N ASN A 106 -5.09 -16.55 0.51
CA ASN A 106 -5.22 -17.25 -0.76
C ASN A 106 -4.24 -16.74 -1.83
N PRO A 107 -2.91 -16.78 -1.56
CA PRO A 107 -1.93 -16.21 -2.49
C PRO A 107 -2.04 -16.86 -3.87
N ALA A 108 -2.16 -16.02 -4.91
CA ALA A 108 -2.38 -16.47 -6.29
C ALA A 108 -1.22 -17.33 -6.82
N ASN A 109 0.01 -17.06 -6.38
CA ASN A 109 1.21 -17.77 -6.78
C ASN A 109 1.42 -19.11 -6.04
N HIS A 110 0.62 -19.39 -5.03
CA HIS A 110 0.69 -20.63 -4.21
C HIS A 110 -0.71 -21.21 -4.02
N PRO A 111 -1.27 -21.89 -5.03
CA PRO A 111 -2.65 -22.37 -5.00
C PRO A 111 -2.95 -23.40 -3.90
N PHE A 112 -1.91 -23.99 -3.30
CA PHE A 112 -2.01 -24.96 -2.20
C PHE A 112 -1.83 -24.34 -0.82
N SER A 113 -1.60 -23.03 -0.73
CA SER A 113 -1.48 -22.30 0.54
C SER A 113 -2.65 -21.35 0.70
N ASP A 114 -3.21 -21.29 1.91
CA ASP A 114 -4.31 -20.37 2.23
C ASP A 114 -3.82 -19.08 2.88
N PHE A 115 -2.56 -19.03 3.29
CA PHE A 115 -1.99 -17.89 3.98
C PHE A 115 -0.50 -17.75 3.72
N GLY A 116 -0.05 -16.50 3.60
CA GLY A 116 1.35 -16.11 3.58
C GLY A 116 1.56 -14.80 4.34
N SER A 117 2.76 -14.57 4.83
CA SER A 117 3.12 -13.29 5.42
C SER A 117 4.54 -12.89 5.03
N ALA A 118 4.78 -11.59 4.98
CA ALA A 118 6.09 -11.03 4.68
C ALA A 118 6.36 -9.78 5.52
N ILE A 119 7.62 -9.63 5.92
CA ILE A 119 8.14 -8.39 6.48
C ILE A 119 9.21 -7.89 5.52
N SER A 120 9.15 -6.62 5.17
CA SER A 120 10.15 -5.97 4.32
C SER A 120 10.66 -4.68 4.94
N LEU A 121 11.92 -4.36 4.63
CA LEU A 121 12.57 -3.11 4.96
C LEU A 121 12.96 -2.43 3.65
N ARG A 122 12.53 -1.19 3.49
CA ARG A 122 12.82 -0.38 2.31
C ARG A 122 13.55 0.89 2.73
N PHE A 123 14.58 1.24 1.98
CA PHE A 123 15.25 2.54 2.05
C PHE A 123 14.97 3.32 0.77
N ARG A 124 14.70 4.60 0.92
CA ARG A 124 14.51 5.53 -0.19
C ARG A 124 15.43 6.73 0.03
N SER A 125 16.19 7.11 -0.98
CA SER A 125 16.98 8.33 -1.03
C SER A 125 16.45 9.24 -2.16
N THR A 126 16.38 10.54 -1.89
CA THR A 126 15.98 11.58 -2.86
C THR A 126 17.13 12.59 -2.95
N TRP A 127 17.66 12.83 -4.16
CA TRP A 127 18.65 13.83 -4.50
C TRP A 127 18.19 14.74 -5.62
#